data_a81a56e76e8639d7a52025da1beb4933
#
_entry.id   a81a56e76e8639d7a52025da1beb4933
#
_cell.length_a   1.000
_cell.length_b   1.000
_cell.length_c   1.000
_cell.angle_alpha   90.00
_cell.angle_beta   90.00
_cell.angle_gamma   90.00
#
_symmetry.space_group_name_H-M   'P 1'
#
loop_
_entity.id
_entity.type
_entity.pdbx_description
1 polymer ?
#
loop_
_entity_poly.entity_id
_entity_poly.type
_entity_poly.pdbx_seq_one_letter_code
_entity_poly.pdbx_strand_id
1 'polypeptide(L)'
;MTTSKNIALYQLGLKEVKTYLLAAAFVVCNIALPQLCHLIPQGGLIFLPIYFFTLIAAYKYGFTVGLLTAIFSPLVNNLLFGMPPTAMLPIILVKSTLLALAAAYIAKRTQKVSLLTVTMAVVAYQVIGMLVEWALTGSLQTALQDIWLGYPGIFLQIIGGWLILRYVLKA
;
A
#
# COMPACT_ATOMS: atom_id res chain seq x y z
N MET A 1 -9.05 29.41 8.52
CA MET A 1 -8.80 28.46 9.62
C MET A 1 -9.49 27.13 9.31
N THR A 2 -8.78 26.20 8.69
CA THR A 2 -9.32 24.86 8.40
C THR A 2 -9.18 24.03 9.69
N THR A 3 -10.26 23.86 10.40
CA THR A 3 -10.37 22.94 11.55
C THR A 3 -9.92 21.56 11.11
N SER A 4 -8.72 21.17 11.53
CA SER A 4 -8.23 19.80 11.42
C SER A 4 -9.14 18.92 12.30
N LYS A 5 -10.19 18.35 11.72
CA LYS A 5 -10.94 17.29 12.40
C LYS A 5 -9.96 16.16 12.68
N ASN A 6 -9.76 15.83 13.93
CA ASN A 6 -8.93 14.71 14.34
C ASN A 6 -9.57 13.43 13.78
N ILE A 7 -8.95 12.87 12.76
CA ILE A 7 -9.35 11.57 12.21
C ILE A 7 -8.88 10.52 13.18
N ALA A 8 -9.78 9.68 13.68
CA ALA A 8 -9.41 8.60 14.58
C ALA A 8 -8.51 7.60 13.86
N LEU A 9 -7.24 7.54 14.27
CA LEU A 9 -6.27 6.55 13.81
C LEU A 9 -6.17 5.43 14.85
N TYR A 10 -6.36 4.20 14.41
CA TYR A 10 -6.37 3.03 15.27
C TYR A 10 -4.99 2.36 15.31
N GLN A 11 -4.72 1.63 16.36
CA GLN A 11 -3.53 0.77 16.52
C GLN A 11 -4.03 -0.61 16.96
N LEU A 12 -4.63 -1.34 16.02
CA LEU A 12 -5.20 -2.66 16.30
C LEU A 12 -4.09 -3.71 16.42
N GLY A 13 -4.20 -4.56 17.44
CA GLY A 13 -3.25 -5.62 17.73
C GLY A 13 -3.72 -7.00 17.24
N LEU A 14 -2.81 -7.99 17.28
CA LEU A 14 -3.10 -9.37 16.87
C LEU A 14 -4.18 -10.07 17.72
N LYS A 15 -4.45 -9.58 18.93
CA LYS A 15 -5.46 -10.18 19.83
C LYS A 15 -6.90 -9.77 19.50
N GLU A 16 -7.07 -8.81 18.61
CA GLU A 16 -8.39 -8.26 18.28
C GLU A 16 -8.95 -8.95 17.02
N VAL A 17 -10.12 -9.55 17.11
CA VAL A 17 -10.83 -10.15 15.95
C VAL A 17 -11.04 -9.13 14.84
N LYS A 18 -11.27 -7.86 15.19
CA LYS A 18 -11.45 -6.75 14.27
C LYS A 18 -10.24 -6.58 13.33
N THR A 19 -9.03 -6.88 13.80
CA THR A 19 -7.80 -6.85 12.99
C THR A 19 -7.90 -7.77 11.79
N TYR A 20 -8.34 -9.00 12.00
CA TYR A 20 -8.44 -10.01 10.94
C TYR A 20 -9.58 -9.71 9.97
N LEU A 21 -10.72 -9.25 10.46
CA LEU A 21 -11.85 -8.87 9.62
C LEU A 21 -11.50 -7.70 8.69
N LEU A 22 -10.83 -6.68 9.23
CA LEU A 22 -10.38 -5.53 8.44
C LEU A 22 -9.29 -5.93 7.45
N ALA A 23 -8.30 -6.72 7.89
CA ALA A 23 -7.25 -7.21 6.98
C ALA A 23 -7.87 -8.02 5.83
N ALA A 24 -8.80 -8.94 6.11
CA ALA A 24 -9.50 -9.72 5.09
C ALA A 24 -10.26 -8.81 4.11
N ALA A 25 -11.00 -7.80 4.60
CA ALA A 25 -11.69 -6.84 3.75
C ALA A 25 -10.73 -6.08 2.83
N PHE A 26 -9.59 -5.60 3.35
CA PHE A 26 -8.58 -4.92 2.55
C PHE A 26 -7.86 -5.86 1.58
N VAL A 27 -7.65 -7.13 1.92
CA VAL A 27 -7.14 -8.15 0.99
C VAL A 27 -8.10 -8.33 -0.18
N VAL A 28 -9.41 -8.45 0.07
CA VAL A 28 -10.42 -8.53 -1.00
C VAL A 28 -10.38 -7.30 -1.89
N CYS A 29 -10.28 -6.10 -1.32
CA CYS A 29 -10.14 -4.87 -2.10
C CYS A 29 -8.84 -4.86 -2.93
N ASN A 30 -7.72 -5.33 -2.36
CA ASN A 30 -6.45 -5.46 -3.05
C ASN A 30 -6.39 -6.62 -4.06
N ILE A 31 -7.38 -7.49 -4.09
CA ILE A 31 -7.58 -8.47 -5.16
C ILE A 31 -8.43 -7.85 -6.28
N ALA A 32 -9.53 -7.20 -5.92
CA ALA A 32 -10.45 -6.64 -6.90
C ALA A 32 -9.83 -5.51 -7.74
N LEU A 33 -9.08 -4.59 -7.10
CA LEU A 33 -8.49 -3.45 -7.79
C LEU A 33 -7.46 -3.84 -8.86
N PRO A 34 -6.49 -4.75 -8.62
CA PRO A 34 -5.61 -5.25 -9.68
C PRO A 34 -6.36 -5.88 -10.86
N GLN A 35 -7.43 -6.64 -10.60
CA GLN A 35 -8.21 -7.24 -11.70
C GLN A 35 -8.82 -6.17 -12.61
N LEU A 36 -9.32 -5.07 -12.03
CA LEU A 36 -9.82 -3.94 -12.82
C LEU A 36 -8.68 -3.25 -13.61
N CYS A 37 -7.51 -3.08 -13.00
CA CYS A 37 -6.36 -2.48 -13.67
C CYS A 37 -5.83 -3.35 -14.81
N HIS A 38 -5.92 -4.68 -14.71
CA HIS A 38 -5.48 -5.60 -15.76
C HIS A 38 -6.35 -5.57 -17.03
N LEU A 39 -7.51 -4.92 -17.01
CA LEU A 39 -8.29 -4.63 -18.23
C LEU A 39 -7.54 -3.65 -19.16
N ILE A 40 -6.52 -2.95 -18.63
CA ILE A 40 -5.66 -2.04 -19.38
C ILE A 40 -4.31 -2.73 -19.57
N PRO A 41 -3.72 -2.73 -20.78
CA PRO A 41 -2.39 -3.28 -21.01
C PRO A 41 -1.38 -2.69 -20.02
N GLN A 42 -0.61 -3.55 -19.36
CA GLN A 42 0.36 -3.19 -18.32
C GLN A 42 -0.23 -2.43 -17.11
N GLY A 43 -1.54 -2.41 -16.93
CA GLY A 43 -2.22 -1.64 -15.88
C GLY A 43 -1.76 -1.99 -14.46
N GLY A 44 -1.32 -3.22 -14.20
CA GLY A 44 -0.72 -3.62 -12.93
C GLY A 44 0.59 -2.89 -12.63
N LEU A 45 1.44 -2.64 -13.64
CA LEU A 45 2.70 -1.90 -13.51
C LEU A 45 2.47 -0.38 -13.50
N ILE A 46 1.50 0.11 -14.25
CA ILE A 46 1.18 1.54 -14.37
C ILE A 46 0.53 2.06 -13.08
N PHE A 47 -0.48 1.33 -12.56
CA PHE A 47 -1.27 1.82 -11.44
C PHE A 47 -0.82 1.30 -10.08
N LEU A 48 0.07 0.31 -10.04
CA LEU A 48 0.59 -0.29 -8.80
C LEU A 48 -0.52 -0.61 -7.78
N PRO A 49 -1.64 -1.24 -8.21
CA PRO A 49 -2.88 -1.27 -7.44
C PRO A 49 -2.77 -2.07 -6.14
N ILE A 50 -1.86 -3.04 -6.08
CA ILE A 50 -1.69 -3.94 -4.94
C ILE A 50 -1.20 -3.21 -3.67
N TYR A 51 -0.60 -2.04 -3.83
CA TYR A 51 -0.12 -1.22 -2.70
C TYR A 51 -1.20 -0.28 -2.16
N PHE A 52 -2.26 -0.01 -2.93
CA PHE A 52 -3.22 1.05 -2.63
C PHE A 52 -3.96 0.82 -1.31
N PHE A 53 -4.60 -0.32 -1.14
CA PHE A 53 -5.33 -0.63 0.09
C PHE A 53 -4.42 -1.04 1.24
N THR A 54 -3.20 -1.49 0.97
CA THR A 54 -2.16 -1.69 1.98
C THR A 54 -1.79 -0.37 2.67
N LEU A 55 -1.62 0.71 1.89
CA LEU A 55 -1.39 2.05 2.42
C LEU A 55 -2.53 2.49 3.35
N ILE A 56 -3.77 2.34 2.90
CA ILE A 56 -4.98 2.75 3.65
C ILE A 56 -5.12 1.93 4.94
N ALA A 57 -4.96 0.61 4.85
CA ALA A 57 -5.06 -0.31 5.97
C ALA A 57 -4.02 0.02 7.06
N ALA A 58 -2.76 0.18 6.67
CA ALA A 58 -1.68 0.50 7.60
C ALA A 58 -1.82 1.88 8.23
N TYR A 59 -2.18 2.88 7.42
CA TYR A 59 -2.30 4.27 7.88
C TYR A 59 -3.46 4.44 8.87
N LYS A 60 -4.64 3.86 8.57
CA LYS A 60 -5.85 4.04 9.38
C LYS A 60 -5.91 3.11 10.58
N TYR A 61 -5.52 1.83 10.41
CA TYR A 61 -5.75 0.78 11.40
C TYR A 61 -4.47 0.24 12.05
N GLY A 62 -3.32 0.75 11.63
CA GLY A 62 -2.03 0.43 12.22
C GLY A 62 -1.26 -0.68 11.50
N PHE A 63 -0.04 -0.90 11.99
CA PHE A 63 0.92 -1.79 11.33
C PHE A 63 0.40 -3.22 11.16
N THR A 64 -0.27 -3.78 12.17
CA THR A 64 -0.72 -5.19 12.14
C THR A 64 -1.72 -5.45 11.01
N VAL A 65 -2.74 -4.58 10.86
CA VAL A 65 -3.72 -4.71 9.76
C VAL A 65 -3.03 -4.50 8.43
N GLY A 66 -2.16 -3.47 8.34
CA GLY A 66 -1.38 -3.19 7.14
C GLY A 66 -0.46 -4.34 6.74
N LEU A 67 0.24 -4.96 7.70
CA LEU A 67 1.14 -6.08 7.45
C LEU A 67 0.41 -7.32 6.94
N LEU A 68 -0.71 -7.68 7.58
CA LEU A 68 -1.55 -8.79 7.12
C LEU A 68 -2.05 -8.53 5.69
N THR A 69 -2.51 -7.30 5.40
CA THR A 69 -2.91 -6.92 4.06
C THR A 69 -1.74 -6.99 3.07
N ALA A 70 -0.56 -6.49 3.45
CA ALA A 70 0.66 -6.47 2.63
C ALA A 70 1.14 -7.87 2.23
N ILE A 71 1.02 -8.84 3.12
CA ILE A 71 1.47 -10.22 2.89
C ILE A 71 0.40 -11.00 2.12
N PHE A 72 -0.83 -11.00 2.61
CA PHE A 72 -1.87 -11.86 2.05
C PHE A 72 -2.39 -11.39 0.70
N SER A 73 -2.41 -10.08 0.41
CA SER A 73 -2.90 -9.58 -0.88
C SER A 73 -2.10 -10.14 -2.07
N PRO A 74 -0.77 -9.99 -2.15
CA PRO A 74 -0.01 -10.53 -3.27
C PRO A 74 0.00 -12.06 -3.31
N LEU A 75 0.02 -12.74 -2.15
CA LEU A 75 -0.01 -14.20 -2.09
C LEU A 75 -1.31 -14.77 -2.63
N VAL A 76 -2.44 -14.27 -2.15
CA VAL A 76 -3.77 -14.73 -2.59
C VAL A 76 -4.01 -14.37 -4.05
N ASN A 77 -3.60 -13.19 -4.50
CA ASN A 77 -3.75 -12.76 -5.88
C ASN A 77 -2.90 -13.62 -6.84
N ASN A 78 -1.66 -13.96 -6.44
CA ASN A 78 -0.82 -14.90 -7.20
C ASN A 78 -1.46 -16.29 -7.25
N LEU A 79 -2.01 -16.78 -6.14
CA LEU A 79 -2.60 -18.11 -6.05
C LEU A 79 -3.87 -18.26 -6.89
N LEU A 80 -4.73 -17.24 -6.90
CA LEU A 80 -6.02 -17.26 -7.59
C LEU A 80 -5.92 -16.90 -9.08
N PHE A 81 -5.03 -15.97 -9.43
CA PHE A 81 -4.98 -15.37 -10.77
C PHE A 81 -3.60 -15.48 -11.44
N GLY A 82 -2.60 -16.09 -10.78
CA GLY A 82 -1.23 -16.16 -11.29
C GLY A 82 -0.53 -14.80 -11.36
N MET A 83 -1.09 -13.77 -10.72
CA MET A 83 -0.55 -12.41 -10.75
C MET A 83 -0.43 -11.82 -9.33
N PRO A 84 0.68 -11.14 -9.01
CA PRO A 84 1.88 -10.95 -9.82
C PRO A 84 2.60 -12.26 -10.13
N PRO A 85 3.44 -12.32 -11.19
CA PRO A 85 4.25 -13.50 -11.49
C PRO A 85 5.08 -13.92 -10.27
N THR A 86 5.23 -15.22 -10.06
CA THR A 86 5.91 -15.78 -8.88
C THR A 86 7.33 -15.24 -8.71
N ALA A 87 8.04 -14.98 -9.81
CA ALA A 87 9.38 -14.39 -9.77
C ALA A 87 9.43 -12.98 -9.16
N MET A 88 8.34 -12.21 -9.28
CA MET A 88 8.23 -10.84 -8.72
C MET A 88 7.66 -10.83 -7.29
N LEU A 89 7.12 -11.93 -6.83
CA LEU A 89 6.44 -12.02 -5.55
C LEU A 89 7.31 -11.58 -4.35
N PRO A 90 8.59 -12.00 -4.24
CA PRO A 90 9.45 -11.58 -3.14
C PRO A 90 9.65 -10.06 -3.09
N ILE A 91 9.85 -9.42 -4.23
CA ILE A 91 10.03 -7.97 -4.33
C ILE A 91 8.76 -7.23 -3.91
N ILE A 92 7.61 -7.68 -4.40
CA ILE A 92 6.32 -7.09 -4.06
C ILE A 92 6.00 -7.25 -2.57
N LEU A 93 6.28 -8.41 -1.98
CA LEU A 93 6.12 -8.64 -0.54
C LEU A 93 6.98 -7.69 0.29
N VAL A 94 8.24 -7.50 -0.09
CA VAL A 94 9.14 -6.55 0.58
C VAL A 94 8.61 -5.12 0.45
N LYS A 95 8.29 -4.67 -0.75
CA LYS A 95 7.75 -3.32 -0.99
C LYS A 95 6.44 -3.07 -0.26
N SER A 96 5.50 -4.04 -0.28
CA SER A 96 4.23 -3.96 0.46
C SER A 96 4.45 -3.86 1.97
N THR A 97 5.39 -4.64 2.51
CA THR A 97 5.72 -4.61 3.94
C THR A 97 6.36 -3.28 4.33
N LEU A 98 7.28 -2.76 3.51
CA LEU A 98 7.89 -1.44 3.71
C LEU A 98 6.83 -0.32 3.69
N LEU A 99 5.87 -0.40 2.77
CA LEU A 99 4.75 0.54 2.73
C LEU A 99 3.90 0.48 4.00
N ALA A 100 3.54 -0.73 4.45
CA ALA A 100 2.78 -0.90 5.69
C ALA A 100 3.53 -0.32 6.90
N LEU A 101 4.84 -0.56 6.98
CA LEU A 101 5.69 -0.01 8.03
C LEU A 101 5.76 1.52 7.97
N ALA A 102 6.08 2.09 6.81
CA ALA A 102 6.19 3.54 6.63
C ALA A 102 4.86 4.26 6.92
N ALA A 103 3.75 3.74 6.39
CA ALA A 103 2.43 4.32 6.58
C ALA A 103 2.00 4.30 8.06
N ALA A 104 2.14 3.15 8.72
CA ALA A 104 1.78 3.01 10.13
C ALA A 104 2.68 3.86 11.04
N TYR A 105 3.99 3.91 10.77
CA TYR A 105 4.94 4.71 11.53
C TYR A 105 4.62 6.21 11.43
N ILE A 106 4.42 6.73 10.21
CA ILE A 106 4.10 8.14 9.99
C ILE A 106 2.74 8.48 10.61
N ALA A 107 1.73 7.64 10.43
CA ALA A 107 0.42 7.82 11.05
C ALA A 107 0.51 7.90 12.57
N LYS A 108 1.26 6.97 13.20
CA LYS A 108 1.48 6.94 14.66
C LYS A 108 2.23 8.17 15.16
N ARG A 109 3.22 8.65 14.42
CA ARG A 109 4.04 9.79 14.82
C ARG A 109 3.33 11.13 14.64
N THR A 110 2.61 11.29 13.55
CA THR A 110 2.01 12.59 13.22
C THR A 110 0.58 12.73 13.74
N GLN A 111 -0.14 11.63 13.95
CA GLN A 111 -1.56 11.59 14.32
C GLN A 111 -2.44 12.48 13.40
N LYS A 112 -2.00 12.66 12.15
CA LYS A 112 -2.66 13.53 11.17
C LYS A 112 -2.79 12.83 9.84
N VAL A 113 -3.87 13.14 9.10
CA VAL A 113 -4.03 12.75 7.71
C VAL A 113 -3.93 14.00 6.86
N SER A 114 -2.81 14.19 6.22
CA SER A 114 -2.54 15.27 5.27
C SER A 114 -1.92 14.72 4.00
N LEU A 115 -2.02 15.47 2.92
CA LEU A 115 -1.36 15.09 1.67
C LEU A 115 0.14 14.87 1.87
N LEU A 116 0.78 15.75 2.65
CA LEU A 116 2.22 15.64 2.96
C LEU A 116 2.57 14.34 3.70
N THR A 117 1.79 13.96 4.73
CA THR A 117 2.09 12.75 5.51
C THR A 117 1.87 11.47 4.71
N VAL A 118 0.88 11.44 3.83
CA VAL A 118 0.67 10.31 2.90
C VAL A 118 1.80 10.26 1.86
N THR A 119 2.19 11.42 1.30
CA THR A 119 3.34 11.50 0.38
C THR A 119 4.62 10.99 1.03
N MET A 120 4.91 11.37 2.28
CA MET A 120 6.09 10.87 3.00
C MET A 120 6.09 9.34 3.13
N ALA A 121 4.92 8.72 3.41
CA ALA A 121 4.81 7.27 3.49
C ALA A 121 5.08 6.60 2.13
N VAL A 122 4.52 7.14 1.06
CA VAL A 122 4.68 6.62 -0.29
C VAL A 122 6.12 6.80 -0.79
N VAL A 123 6.72 7.98 -0.61
CA VAL A 123 8.11 8.22 -1.01
C VAL A 123 9.08 7.34 -0.21
N ALA A 124 8.87 7.19 1.09
CA ALA A 124 9.73 6.37 1.93
C ALA A 124 9.80 4.91 1.46
N TYR A 125 8.64 4.27 1.19
CA TYR A 125 8.66 2.89 0.72
C TYR A 125 9.20 2.75 -0.71
N GLN A 126 8.94 3.73 -1.58
CA GLN A 126 9.45 3.71 -2.95
C GLN A 126 10.98 3.81 -2.97
N VAL A 127 11.56 4.73 -2.21
CA VAL A 127 13.03 4.88 -2.17
C VAL A 127 13.68 3.64 -1.58
N ILE A 128 13.21 3.17 -0.42
CA ILE A 128 13.80 1.99 0.23
C ILE A 128 13.54 0.73 -0.61
N GLY A 129 12.32 0.58 -1.11
CA GLY A 129 11.93 -0.55 -1.95
C GLY A 129 12.73 -0.62 -3.26
N MET A 130 12.99 0.51 -3.90
CA MET A 130 13.85 0.61 -5.08
C MET A 130 15.29 0.15 -4.77
N LEU A 131 15.86 0.58 -3.65
CA LEU A 131 17.21 0.17 -3.25
C LEU A 131 17.30 -1.33 -2.97
N VAL A 132 16.29 -1.88 -2.29
CA VAL A 132 16.20 -3.33 -2.03
C VAL A 132 16.04 -4.11 -3.34
N GLU A 133 15.17 -3.66 -4.23
CA GLU A 133 14.96 -4.30 -5.54
C GLU A 133 16.22 -4.27 -6.38
N TRP A 134 16.93 -3.14 -6.40
CA TRP A 134 18.22 -3.03 -7.09
C TRP A 134 19.25 -4.01 -6.50
N ALA A 135 19.34 -4.10 -5.18
CA ALA A 135 20.26 -5.04 -4.52
C ALA A 135 19.92 -6.51 -4.81
N LEU A 136 18.64 -6.85 -4.93
CA LEU A 136 18.18 -8.22 -5.19
C LEU A 136 18.30 -8.62 -6.67
N THR A 137 18.04 -7.70 -7.59
CA THR A 137 18.00 -7.97 -9.04
C THR A 137 19.32 -7.65 -9.73
N GLY A 138 20.18 -6.83 -9.13
CA GLY A 138 21.38 -6.28 -9.77
C GLY A 138 21.07 -5.30 -10.93
N SER A 139 19.80 -5.00 -11.20
CA SER A 139 19.34 -4.17 -12.32
C SER A 139 18.72 -2.86 -11.82
N LEU A 140 19.43 -1.76 -12.03
CA LEU A 140 18.89 -0.43 -11.73
C LEU A 140 17.69 -0.08 -12.60
N GLN A 141 17.67 -0.55 -13.85
CA GLN A 141 16.56 -0.33 -14.77
C GLN A 141 15.27 -0.96 -14.25
N THR A 142 15.32 -2.19 -13.73
CA THR A 142 14.18 -2.87 -13.12
C THR A 142 13.73 -2.13 -11.88
N ALA A 143 14.65 -1.74 -11.01
CA ALA A 143 14.34 -1.03 -9.77
C ALA A 143 13.70 0.34 -9.99
N LEU A 144 14.02 1.02 -11.08
CA LEU A 144 13.44 2.30 -11.47
C LEU A 144 12.09 2.17 -12.21
N GLN A 145 11.65 0.96 -12.53
CA GLN A 145 10.44 0.73 -13.33
C GLN A 145 9.19 1.36 -12.69
N ASP A 146 9.05 1.28 -11.37
CA ASP A 146 7.93 1.90 -10.67
C ASP A 146 7.92 3.43 -10.80
N ILE A 147 9.08 4.06 -11.00
CA ILE A 147 9.18 5.50 -11.19
C ILE A 147 8.84 5.87 -12.64
N TRP A 148 9.40 5.15 -13.62
CA TRP A 148 9.21 5.47 -15.05
C TRP A 148 7.84 5.07 -15.57
N LEU A 149 7.35 3.90 -15.18
CA LEU A 149 6.09 3.35 -15.66
C LEU A 149 4.98 3.51 -14.62
N GLY A 150 5.30 3.32 -13.34
CA GLY A 150 4.35 3.32 -12.24
C GLY A 150 4.03 4.70 -11.64
N TYR A 151 4.53 5.81 -12.21
CA TYR A 151 4.23 7.15 -11.68
C TYR A 151 2.72 7.45 -11.55
N PRO A 152 1.81 6.99 -12.45
CA PRO A 152 0.38 7.23 -12.26
C PRO A 152 -0.13 6.50 -11.00
N GLY A 153 0.39 5.30 -10.72
CA GLY A 153 0.08 4.54 -9.51
C GLY A 153 0.58 5.23 -8.24
N ILE A 154 1.76 5.85 -8.29
CA ILE A 154 2.30 6.65 -7.18
C ILE A 154 1.37 7.84 -6.89
N PHE A 155 0.94 8.56 -7.92
CA PHE A 155 -0.03 9.65 -7.78
C PHE A 155 -1.38 9.17 -7.26
N LEU A 156 -1.87 8.01 -7.76
CA LEU A 156 -3.09 7.39 -7.27
C LEU A 156 -2.99 7.05 -5.78
N GLN A 157 -1.88 6.48 -5.34
CA GLN A 157 -1.63 6.17 -3.92
C GLN A 157 -1.64 7.43 -3.06
N ILE A 158 -0.97 8.50 -3.50
CA ILE A 158 -0.87 9.75 -2.74
C ILE A 158 -2.23 10.46 -2.69
N ILE A 159 -2.81 10.77 -3.84
CA ILE A 159 -4.04 11.58 -3.91
C ILE A 159 -5.25 10.74 -3.52
N GLY A 160 -5.42 9.56 -4.12
CA GLY A 160 -6.54 8.66 -3.83
C GLY A 160 -6.50 8.14 -2.39
N GLY A 161 -5.32 7.74 -1.91
CA GLY A 161 -5.12 7.32 -0.52
C GLY A 161 -5.46 8.44 0.46
N TRP A 162 -4.98 9.66 0.22
CA TRP A 162 -5.32 10.82 1.04
C TRP A 162 -6.82 11.13 1.02
N LEU A 163 -7.47 11.10 -0.15
CA LEU A 163 -8.91 11.34 -0.28
C LEU A 163 -9.72 10.31 0.50
N ILE A 164 -9.41 9.03 0.36
CA ILE A 164 -10.12 7.97 1.08
C ILE A 164 -9.91 8.09 2.59
N LEU A 165 -8.67 8.26 3.04
CA LEU A 165 -8.36 8.43 4.45
C LEU A 165 -9.07 9.64 5.06
N ARG A 166 -9.15 10.74 4.33
CA ARG A 166 -9.70 12.00 4.84
C ARG A 166 -11.22 12.09 4.76
N TYR A 167 -11.83 11.58 3.70
CA TYR A 167 -13.25 11.81 3.40
C TYR A 167 -14.12 10.57 3.55
N VAL A 168 -13.60 9.39 3.23
CA VAL A 168 -14.38 8.13 3.30
C VAL A 168 -14.25 7.49 4.67
N LEU A 169 -13.04 7.35 5.20
CA LEU A 169 -12.77 6.69 6.47
C LEU A 169 -12.78 7.67 7.67
N LYS A 170 -13.49 8.74 7.53
CA LYS A 170 -13.58 9.86 8.45
C LYS A 170 -14.31 9.55 9.78
N ALA A 171 -14.99 8.42 9.87
CA ALA A 171 -15.77 8.02 11.04
C ALA A 171 -14.91 7.69 12.25
#